data_1e689ca56fcaa45d43fd660a5057ca60
#
_entry.id   1e689ca56fcaa45d43fd660a5057ca60
#
_cell.length_a   1.000
_cell.length_b   1.000
_cell.length_c   1.000
_cell.angle_alpha   90.00
_cell.angle_beta   90.00
_cell.angle_gamma   90.00
#
_symmetry.space_group_name_H-M   'P 1'
#
loop_
_entity.id
_entity.type
_entity.pdbx_description
1 polymer ?
#
loop_
_entity_poly.entity_id
_entity_poly.type
_entity_poly.pdbx_seq_one_letter_code
_entity_poly.pdbx_strand_id
1 'polypeptide(L)'
;MTDPEKRLAGITLAPYIFKAMALIGVRRKAGSNMFRHQVATMGILLDYKIIDPVLLKAAVIHDLFEDAVGLPGVTREEIISLDSDGPQVYDLVIEVTIRQTDGVEEPKRDFLTRIMQTGSRRAKVLKLADRLSNLFALGFVHDAAFVRRYLEETRAYILPYAEEINKDMYRELTDLLADRDRKLAERWSRDTGP
;
A
#
# COMPACT_ATOMS: atom_id res chain seq x y z
N MET A 1 -6.62 -10.23 28.23
CA MET A 1 -6.01 -9.82 26.96
C MET A 1 -5.48 -11.04 26.25
N THR A 2 -5.88 -11.28 25.01
CA THR A 2 -5.34 -12.32 24.13
C THR A 2 -3.88 -12.02 23.76
N ASP A 3 -3.14 -12.98 23.25
CA ASP A 3 -1.74 -12.77 22.82
C ASP A 3 -1.59 -11.69 21.73
N PRO A 4 -2.45 -11.63 20.69
CA PRO A 4 -2.48 -10.53 19.72
C PRO A 4 -2.72 -9.15 20.35
N GLU A 5 -3.65 -9.04 21.31
CA GLU A 5 -3.92 -7.78 22.02
C GLU A 5 -2.73 -7.29 22.81
N LYS A 6 -2.02 -8.19 23.51
CA LYS A 6 -0.78 -7.85 24.26
C LYS A 6 0.32 -7.35 23.32
N ARG A 7 0.47 -8.01 22.18
CA ARG A 7 1.46 -7.62 21.16
C ARG A 7 1.15 -6.24 20.61
N LEU A 8 -0.11 -5.98 20.24
CA LEU A 8 -0.54 -4.69 19.69
C LEU A 8 -0.38 -3.56 20.73
N ALA A 9 -0.75 -3.80 21.99
CA ALA A 9 -0.63 -2.82 23.07
C ALA A 9 0.81 -2.33 23.29
N GLY A 10 1.81 -3.13 22.93
CA GLY A 10 3.23 -2.77 23.02
C GLY A 10 3.76 -1.94 21.85
N ILE A 11 2.93 -1.70 20.80
CA ILE A 11 3.37 -1.00 19.58
C ILE A 11 3.01 0.47 19.65
N THR A 12 4.02 1.35 19.62
CA THR A 12 3.82 2.80 19.57
C THR A 12 3.66 3.26 18.12
N LEU A 13 2.44 3.57 17.70
CA LEU A 13 2.12 4.02 16.35
C LEU A 13 2.01 5.54 16.20
N ALA A 14 1.72 6.25 17.29
CA ALA A 14 1.43 7.68 17.27
C ALA A 14 2.50 8.56 16.58
N PRO A 15 3.82 8.37 16.80
CA PRO A 15 4.85 9.15 16.10
C PRO A 15 4.81 8.97 14.57
N TYR A 16 4.54 7.76 14.09
CA TYR A 16 4.43 7.44 12.66
C TYR A 16 3.15 8.01 12.05
N ILE A 17 2.03 7.95 12.78
CA ILE A 17 0.77 8.60 12.37
C ILE A 17 0.98 10.11 12.25
N PHE A 18 1.71 10.72 13.18
CA PHE A 18 2.05 12.15 13.11
C PHE A 18 2.86 12.47 11.85
N LYS A 19 3.84 11.65 11.47
CA LYS A 19 4.58 11.81 10.22
C LYS A 19 3.67 11.67 9.00
N ALA A 20 2.77 10.71 8.99
CA ALA A 20 1.80 10.51 7.90
C ALA A 20 0.84 11.71 7.73
N MET A 21 0.67 12.57 8.73
CA MET A 21 -0.16 13.79 8.60
C MET A 21 0.36 14.74 7.52
N ALA A 22 1.63 14.67 7.12
CA ALA A 22 2.16 15.38 5.95
C ALA A 22 1.41 15.04 4.65
N LEU A 23 0.75 13.88 4.60
CA LEU A 23 -0.05 13.42 3.45
C LEU A 23 -1.52 13.87 3.51
N ILE A 24 -1.94 14.65 4.52
CA ILE A 24 -3.30 15.18 4.60
C ILE A 24 -3.50 16.18 3.45
N GLY A 25 -4.60 15.99 2.70
CA GLY A 25 -4.92 16.84 1.54
C GLY A 25 -4.29 16.39 0.22
N VAL A 26 -3.32 15.48 0.24
CA VAL A 26 -2.75 14.90 -0.97
C VAL A 26 -3.78 13.98 -1.64
N ARG A 27 -4.09 14.27 -2.92
CA ARG A 27 -5.06 13.50 -3.71
C ARG A 27 -4.38 12.31 -4.38
N ARG A 28 -5.15 11.23 -4.58
CA ARG A 28 -4.68 10.00 -5.20
C ARG A 28 -5.42 9.71 -6.51
N LYS A 29 -4.68 9.23 -7.52
CA LYS A 29 -5.28 8.73 -8.77
C LYS A 29 -6.17 7.50 -8.54
N ALA A 30 -5.79 6.64 -7.60
CA ALA A 30 -6.56 5.46 -7.21
C ALA A 30 -7.81 5.78 -6.36
N GLY A 31 -8.11 7.05 -6.17
CA GLY A 31 -9.22 7.52 -5.33
C GLY A 31 -8.87 7.65 -3.85
N SER A 32 -9.79 8.26 -3.08
CA SER A 32 -9.60 8.51 -1.66
C SER A 32 -8.53 9.59 -1.36
N ASN A 33 -8.14 9.72 -0.11
CA ASN A 33 -7.12 10.64 0.41
C ASN A 33 -5.88 9.84 0.81
N MET A 34 -4.69 10.41 0.58
CA MET A 34 -3.43 9.71 0.83
C MET A 34 -3.27 9.30 2.30
N PHE A 35 -3.50 10.20 3.24
CA PHE A 35 -3.44 9.89 4.67
C PHE A 35 -4.38 8.73 5.06
N ARG A 36 -5.63 8.74 4.55
CA ARG A 36 -6.59 7.67 4.80
C ARG A 36 -6.11 6.32 4.26
N HIS A 37 -5.45 6.33 3.10
CA HIS A 37 -4.87 5.13 2.52
C HIS A 37 -3.80 4.50 3.42
N GLN A 38 -2.90 5.32 3.98
CA GLN A 38 -1.87 4.84 4.90
C GLN A 38 -2.50 4.10 6.09
N VAL A 39 -3.48 4.73 6.72
CA VAL A 39 -4.19 4.14 7.88
C VAL A 39 -4.98 2.89 7.47
N ALA A 40 -5.62 2.90 6.28
CA ALA A 40 -6.34 1.75 5.76
C ALA A 40 -5.40 0.57 5.48
N THR A 41 -4.21 0.82 4.92
CA THR A 41 -3.20 -0.23 4.69
C THR A 41 -2.76 -0.88 6.00
N MET A 42 -2.54 -0.10 7.05
CA MET A 42 -2.29 -0.63 8.39
C MET A 42 -3.49 -1.43 8.93
N GLY A 43 -4.71 -0.92 8.77
CA GLY A 43 -5.95 -1.59 9.19
C GLY A 43 -6.11 -2.96 8.53
N ILE A 44 -5.81 -3.08 7.24
CA ILE A 44 -5.83 -4.34 6.50
C ILE A 44 -4.85 -5.35 7.12
N LEU A 45 -3.63 -4.94 7.48
CA LEU A 45 -2.69 -5.84 8.17
C LEU A 45 -3.26 -6.39 9.48
N LEU A 46 -3.95 -5.54 10.26
CA LEU A 46 -4.59 -5.94 11.52
C LEU A 46 -5.77 -6.89 11.29
N ASP A 47 -6.58 -6.70 10.24
CA ASP A 47 -7.68 -7.59 9.86
C ASP A 47 -7.17 -9.01 9.60
N TYR A 48 -5.99 -9.13 8.99
CA TYR A 48 -5.29 -10.40 8.77
C TYR A 48 -4.46 -10.89 9.98
N LYS A 49 -4.61 -10.24 11.14
CA LYS A 49 -3.88 -10.57 12.39
C LYS A 49 -2.35 -10.52 12.24
N ILE A 50 -1.86 -9.69 11.33
CA ILE A 50 -0.44 -9.47 11.11
C ILE A 50 0.02 -8.36 12.05
N ILE A 51 0.52 -8.76 13.23
CA ILE A 51 0.98 -7.86 14.29
C ILE A 51 2.51 -7.91 14.33
N ASP A 52 3.13 -7.17 13.42
CA ASP A 52 4.58 -6.95 13.36
C ASP A 52 4.83 -5.44 13.53
N PRO A 53 5.59 -5.01 14.57
CA PRO A 53 5.80 -3.60 14.88
C PRO A 53 6.36 -2.80 13.70
N VAL A 54 7.40 -3.31 13.06
CA VAL A 54 8.05 -2.66 11.92
C VAL A 54 7.08 -2.53 10.74
N LEU A 55 6.35 -3.59 10.45
CA LEU A 55 5.41 -3.62 9.32
C LEU A 55 4.22 -2.67 9.52
N LEU A 56 3.63 -2.63 10.73
CA LEU A 56 2.52 -1.73 11.03
C LEU A 56 2.94 -0.25 10.98
N LYS A 57 4.13 0.08 11.51
CA LYS A 57 4.71 1.42 11.46
C LYS A 57 5.02 1.82 10.01
N ALA A 58 5.64 0.92 9.24
CA ALA A 58 5.92 1.16 7.83
C ALA A 58 4.63 1.36 7.02
N ALA A 59 3.58 0.58 7.27
CA ALA A 59 2.30 0.73 6.57
C ALA A 59 1.69 2.13 6.72
N VAL A 60 1.87 2.76 7.87
CA VAL A 60 1.36 4.12 8.15
C VAL A 60 2.10 5.21 7.36
N ILE A 61 3.33 4.95 6.89
CA ILE A 61 4.17 5.95 6.21
C ILE A 61 4.74 5.48 4.86
N HIS A 62 4.21 4.39 4.28
CA HIS A 62 4.87 3.71 3.15
C HIS A 62 4.98 4.55 1.86
N ASP A 63 4.07 5.52 1.64
CA ASP A 63 4.13 6.44 0.50
C ASP A 63 4.78 7.80 0.86
N LEU A 64 5.27 7.97 2.10
CA LEU A 64 5.76 9.27 2.58
C LEU A 64 6.91 9.81 1.72
N PHE A 65 7.82 8.93 1.31
CA PHE A 65 8.98 9.29 0.47
C PHE A 65 8.68 9.30 -1.04
N GLU A 66 7.45 9.03 -1.45
CA GLU A 66 6.98 9.25 -2.82
C GLU A 66 6.20 10.58 -2.93
N ASP A 67 5.26 10.81 -2.01
CA ASP A 67 4.23 11.85 -2.13
C ASP A 67 4.47 13.10 -1.25
N ALA A 68 5.43 13.05 -0.31
CA ALA A 68 5.75 14.15 0.59
C ALA A 68 7.23 14.56 0.56
N VAL A 69 7.95 14.23 -0.51
CA VAL A 69 9.38 14.55 -0.67
C VAL A 69 9.62 16.06 -0.56
N GLY A 70 10.60 16.43 0.25
CA GLY A 70 10.99 17.83 0.45
C GLY A 70 10.13 18.61 1.47
N LEU A 71 9.09 18.00 2.03
CA LEU A 71 8.36 18.60 3.14
C LEU A 71 9.17 18.53 4.44
N PRO A 72 9.08 19.55 5.31
CA PRO A 72 9.67 19.48 6.65
C PRO A 72 9.16 18.25 7.40
N GLY A 73 10.06 17.57 8.08
CA GLY A 73 9.69 16.39 8.85
C GLY A 73 9.72 15.07 8.08
N VAL A 74 10.12 15.08 6.80
CA VAL A 74 10.20 13.91 5.93
C VAL A 74 11.65 13.68 5.50
N THR A 75 12.48 13.29 6.45
CA THR A 75 13.87 12.90 6.21
C THR A 75 14.17 11.53 6.80
N ARG A 76 15.25 10.92 6.33
CA ARG A 76 15.75 9.66 6.89
C ARG A 76 16.00 9.78 8.38
N GLU A 77 16.72 10.81 8.79
CA GLU A 77 17.13 11.06 10.17
C GLU A 77 15.93 11.18 11.12
N GLU A 78 14.86 11.82 10.67
CA GLU A 78 13.63 11.98 11.44
C GLU A 78 12.86 10.68 11.61
N ILE A 79 12.86 9.79 10.62
CA ILE A 79 12.19 8.49 10.74
C ILE A 79 13.00 7.55 11.61
N ILE A 80 14.33 7.45 11.41
CA ILE A 80 15.17 6.54 12.18
C ILE A 80 15.27 6.92 13.66
N SER A 81 15.01 8.17 14.01
CA SER A 81 15.06 8.67 15.40
C SER A 81 13.73 8.55 16.15
N LEU A 82 12.65 8.07 15.53
CA LEU A 82 11.34 8.01 16.18
C LEU A 82 11.31 7.01 17.34
N ASP A 83 11.90 5.84 17.16
CA ASP A 83 12.05 4.81 18.19
C ASP A 83 13.10 3.75 17.75
N SER A 84 13.23 2.68 18.54
CA SER A 84 14.18 1.59 18.27
C SER A 84 13.90 0.83 16.97
N ASP A 85 12.67 0.84 16.45
CA ASP A 85 12.31 0.20 15.16
C ASP A 85 12.53 1.15 13.97
N GLY A 86 12.74 2.45 14.23
CA GLY A 86 12.87 3.49 13.20
C GLY A 86 13.80 3.14 12.04
N PRO A 87 15.02 2.64 12.27
CA PRO A 87 15.91 2.21 11.18
C PRO A 87 15.30 1.13 10.30
N GLN A 88 14.70 0.07 10.89
CA GLN A 88 14.08 -1.02 10.13
C GLN A 88 12.81 -0.56 9.40
N VAL A 89 12.05 0.37 10.01
CA VAL A 89 10.87 0.97 9.39
C VAL A 89 11.28 1.78 8.16
N TYR A 90 12.30 2.62 8.27
CA TYR A 90 12.84 3.39 7.14
C TYR A 90 13.28 2.47 6.01
N ASP A 91 14.09 1.45 6.30
CA ASP A 91 14.60 0.51 5.31
C ASP A 91 13.44 -0.20 4.57
N LEU A 92 12.40 -0.63 5.29
CA LEU A 92 11.22 -1.25 4.70
C LEU A 92 10.43 -0.27 3.82
N VAL A 93 10.27 0.98 4.24
CA VAL A 93 9.59 2.01 3.44
C VAL A 93 10.36 2.27 2.14
N ILE A 94 11.68 2.44 2.21
CA ILE A 94 12.51 2.63 1.01
C ILE A 94 12.49 1.39 0.10
N GLU A 95 12.43 0.19 0.66
CA GLU A 95 12.30 -1.05 -0.11
C GLU A 95 11.05 -1.06 -0.99
N VAL A 96 9.93 -0.51 -0.50
CA VAL A 96 8.65 -0.46 -1.22
C VAL A 96 8.41 0.84 -1.97
N THR A 97 9.31 1.80 -1.90
CA THR A 97 9.29 3.07 -2.64
C THR A 97 9.79 2.87 -4.08
N ILE A 98 9.19 3.57 -5.04
CA ILE A 98 9.65 3.63 -6.44
C ILE A 98 11.03 4.29 -6.47
N ARG A 99 11.98 3.66 -7.15
CA ARG A 99 13.33 4.20 -7.29
C ARG A 99 13.39 5.29 -8.36
N GLN A 100 14.26 6.25 -8.12
CA GLN A 100 14.63 7.24 -9.13
C GLN A 100 16.13 7.15 -9.38
N THR A 101 16.54 7.07 -10.65
CA THR A 101 17.93 7.04 -11.07
C THR A 101 18.12 8.09 -12.15
N ASP A 102 19.00 9.05 -11.93
CA ASP A 102 19.28 10.15 -12.85
C ASP A 102 18.02 10.93 -13.29
N GLY A 103 17.07 11.09 -12.37
CA GLY A 103 15.80 11.79 -12.63
C GLY A 103 14.76 10.95 -13.39
N VAL A 104 15.06 9.68 -13.65
CA VAL A 104 14.13 8.74 -14.31
C VAL A 104 13.50 7.82 -13.26
N GLU A 105 12.18 7.78 -13.23
CA GLU A 105 11.41 6.90 -12.36
C GLU A 105 11.48 5.45 -12.83
N GLU A 106 11.65 4.52 -11.88
CA GLU A 106 11.59 3.07 -12.13
C GLU A 106 10.24 2.70 -12.79
N PRO A 107 10.26 2.01 -13.96
CA PRO A 107 9.02 1.58 -14.59
C PRO A 107 8.14 0.75 -13.66
N LYS A 108 6.82 1.00 -13.64
CA LYS A 108 5.87 0.36 -12.71
C LYS A 108 5.97 -1.17 -12.72
N ARG A 109 6.18 -1.77 -13.91
CA ARG A 109 6.43 -3.20 -14.06
C ARG A 109 7.64 -3.67 -13.25
N ASP A 110 8.76 -2.96 -13.40
CA ASP A 110 10.04 -3.36 -12.80
C ASP A 110 9.99 -3.16 -11.28
N PHE A 111 9.37 -2.08 -10.83
CA PHE A 111 9.07 -1.81 -9.42
C PHE A 111 8.27 -2.94 -8.77
N LEU A 112 7.13 -3.33 -9.36
CA LEU A 112 6.28 -4.38 -8.80
C LEU A 112 6.97 -5.74 -8.85
N THR A 113 7.67 -6.05 -9.94
CA THR A 113 8.45 -7.28 -10.09
C THR A 113 9.57 -7.35 -9.05
N ARG A 114 10.29 -6.27 -8.83
CA ARG A 114 11.36 -6.19 -7.83
C ARG A 114 10.83 -6.53 -6.44
N ILE A 115 9.74 -5.91 -6.01
CA ILE A 115 9.18 -6.16 -4.68
C ILE A 115 8.68 -7.61 -4.57
N MET A 116 7.90 -8.08 -5.55
CA MET A 116 7.24 -9.37 -5.43
C MET A 116 8.17 -10.56 -5.62
N GLN A 117 9.23 -10.43 -6.40
CA GLN A 117 10.22 -11.51 -6.59
C GLN A 117 11.34 -11.46 -5.54
N THR A 118 11.98 -10.31 -5.39
CA THR A 118 13.22 -10.19 -4.61
C THR A 118 13.08 -9.45 -3.29
N GLY A 119 11.94 -8.80 -3.06
CA GLY A 119 11.69 -8.06 -1.83
C GLY A 119 11.62 -8.96 -0.59
N SER A 120 11.87 -8.34 0.58
CA SER A 120 11.73 -9.01 1.86
C SER A 120 10.28 -9.49 2.08
N ARG A 121 10.09 -10.47 2.98
CA ARG A 121 8.73 -10.94 3.31
C ARG A 121 7.84 -9.78 3.80
N ARG A 122 8.39 -8.86 4.60
CA ARG A 122 7.66 -7.67 5.05
C ARG A 122 7.24 -6.78 3.89
N ALA A 123 8.14 -6.52 2.93
CA ALA A 123 7.83 -5.71 1.74
C ALA A 123 6.72 -6.35 0.89
N LYS A 124 6.77 -7.65 0.68
CA LYS A 124 5.73 -8.39 -0.07
C LYS A 124 4.37 -8.30 0.62
N VAL A 125 4.31 -8.53 1.93
CA VAL A 125 3.07 -8.42 2.72
C VAL A 125 2.53 -6.99 2.72
N LEU A 126 3.41 -5.98 2.90
CA LEU A 126 3.03 -4.57 2.83
C LEU A 126 2.44 -4.22 1.46
N LYS A 127 3.07 -4.72 0.38
CA LYS A 127 2.58 -4.47 -0.98
C LYS A 127 1.23 -5.15 -1.25
N LEU A 128 0.93 -6.31 -0.65
CA LEU A 128 -0.41 -6.90 -0.73
C LEU A 128 -1.45 -6.03 -0.01
N ALA A 129 -1.17 -5.56 1.20
CA ALA A 129 -2.08 -4.69 1.95
C ALA A 129 -2.32 -3.34 1.25
N ASP A 130 -1.26 -2.72 0.70
CA ASP A 130 -1.36 -1.54 -0.15
C ASP A 130 -2.26 -1.80 -1.37
N ARG A 131 -2.06 -2.93 -2.05
CA ARG A 131 -2.84 -3.27 -3.24
C ARG A 131 -4.31 -3.51 -2.92
N LEU A 132 -4.63 -4.16 -1.81
CA LEU A 132 -6.00 -4.31 -1.31
C LEU A 132 -6.65 -2.94 -1.03
N SER A 133 -5.97 -2.06 -0.29
CA SER A 133 -6.46 -0.70 -0.01
C SER A 133 -6.73 0.08 -1.29
N ASN A 134 -5.86 -0.04 -2.30
CA ASN A 134 -6.06 0.58 -3.60
C ASN A 134 -7.29 0.01 -4.33
N LEU A 135 -7.45 -1.31 -4.39
CA LEU A 135 -8.57 -1.96 -5.06
C LEU A 135 -9.91 -1.58 -4.43
N PHE A 136 -9.98 -1.41 -3.10
CA PHE A 136 -11.18 -0.87 -2.44
C PHE A 136 -11.52 0.53 -2.99
N ALA A 137 -10.55 1.41 -3.08
CA ALA A 137 -10.75 2.79 -3.53
C ALA A 137 -11.10 2.91 -5.01
N LEU A 138 -10.60 2.00 -5.87
CA LEU A 138 -10.87 2.01 -7.32
C LEU A 138 -12.36 1.95 -7.68
N GLY A 139 -13.21 1.44 -6.78
CA GLY A 139 -14.66 1.45 -6.98
C GLY A 139 -15.26 2.85 -7.19
N PHE A 140 -14.58 3.90 -6.77
CA PHE A 140 -15.00 5.29 -6.88
C PHE A 140 -14.26 6.07 -7.97
N VAL A 141 -13.37 5.43 -8.73
CA VAL A 141 -12.60 6.07 -9.82
C VAL A 141 -13.39 5.98 -11.12
N HIS A 142 -13.55 7.12 -11.81
CA HIS A 142 -14.28 7.21 -13.07
C HIS A 142 -13.42 6.98 -14.32
N ASP A 143 -12.10 7.14 -14.21
CA ASP A 143 -11.18 6.86 -15.34
C ASP A 143 -11.08 5.34 -15.59
N ALA A 144 -11.87 4.88 -16.55
CA ALA A 144 -11.95 3.47 -16.93
C ALA A 144 -10.61 2.92 -17.46
N ALA A 145 -9.83 3.74 -18.17
CA ALA A 145 -8.53 3.33 -18.70
C ALA A 145 -7.52 3.11 -17.57
N PHE A 146 -7.50 4.02 -16.60
CA PHE A 146 -6.68 3.87 -15.39
C PHE A 146 -7.08 2.62 -14.59
N VAL A 147 -8.38 2.43 -14.34
CA VAL A 147 -8.88 1.25 -13.59
C VAL A 147 -8.46 -0.03 -14.29
N ARG A 148 -8.69 -0.16 -15.61
CA ARG A 148 -8.32 -1.35 -16.38
C ARG A 148 -6.83 -1.65 -16.28
N ARG A 149 -5.98 -0.68 -16.55
CA ARG A 149 -4.52 -0.84 -16.42
C ARG A 149 -4.11 -1.28 -15.02
N TYR A 150 -4.71 -0.71 -13.98
CA TYR A 150 -4.41 -1.07 -12.59
C TYR A 150 -4.78 -2.52 -12.25
N LEU A 151 -5.93 -3.02 -12.78
CA LEU A 151 -6.34 -4.41 -12.63
C LEU A 151 -5.41 -5.36 -13.39
N GLU A 152 -5.00 -5.00 -14.60
CA GLU A 152 -4.04 -5.77 -15.41
C GLU A 152 -2.68 -5.87 -14.71
N GLU A 153 -2.14 -4.76 -14.22
CA GLU A 153 -0.90 -4.73 -13.44
C GLU A 153 -0.99 -5.63 -12.19
N THR A 154 -2.13 -5.60 -11.49
CA THR A 154 -2.35 -6.42 -10.30
C THR A 154 -2.33 -7.91 -10.66
N ARG A 155 -2.98 -8.32 -11.75
CA ARG A 155 -2.98 -9.70 -12.22
C ARG A 155 -1.60 -10.17 -12.69
N ALA A 156 -0.90 -9.29 -13.41
CA ALA A 156 0.38 -9.66 -14.01
C ALA A 156 1.52 -9.73 -12.98
N TYR A 157 1.56 -8.81 -12.01
CA TYR A 157 2.75 -8.59 -11.19
C TYR A 157 2.56 -8.84 -9.69
N ILE A 158 1.32 -8.93 -9.20
CA ILE A 158 1.04 -9.13 -7.77
C ILE A 158 0.41 -10.49 -7.52
N LEU A 159 -0.68 -10.80 -8.21
CA LEU A 159 -1.50 -11.99 -7.97
C LEU A 159 -0.71 -13.31 -8.05
N PRO A 160 0.25 -13.50 -8.98
CA PRO A 160 0.99 -14.76 -9.09
C PRO A 160 1.81 -15.14 -7.84
N TYR A 161 2.13 -14.14 -7.01
CA TYR A 161 2.93 -14.34 -5.78
C TYR A 161 2.08 -14.30 -4.51
N ALA A 162 0.85 -13.79 -4.60
CA ALA A 162 0.04 -13.46 -3.43
C ALA A 162 -0.36 -14.68 -2.60
N GLU A 163 -0.66 -15.81 -3.23
CA GLU A 163 -1.10 -17.02 -2.52
C GLU A 163 -0.02 -17.59 -1.60
N GLU A 164 1.23 -17.63 -2.05
CA GLU A 164 2.38 -18.08 -1.26
C GLU A 164 2.66 -17.14 -0.08
N ILE A 165 2.43 -15.84 -0.26
CA ILE A 165 2.66 -14.83 0.78
C ILE A 165 1.57 -14.89 1.84
N ASN A 166 0.29 -14.86 1.43
CA ASN A 166 -0.86 -14.92 2.32
C ASN A 166 -2.13 -15.35 1.56
N LYS A 167 -2.63 -16.56 1.84
CA LYS A 167 -3.78 -17.15 1.15
C LYS A 167 -5.08 -16.36 1.30
N ASP A 168 -5.30 -15.74 2.44
CA ASP A 168 -6.53 -15.00 2.69
C ASP A 168 -6.50 -13.65 1.96
N MET A 169 -5.37 -12.94 1.97
CA MET A 169 -5.18 -11.75 1.13
C MET A 169 -5.29 -12.08 -0.37
N TYR A 170 -4.77 -13.23 -0.81
CA TYR A 170 -4.91 -13.69 -2.19
C TYR A 170 -6.39 -13.86 -2.59
N ARG A 171 -7.20 -14.49 -1.74
CA ARG A 171 -8.64 -14.66 -1.98
C ARG A 171 -9.33 -13.31 -2.10
N GLU A 172 -9.10 -12.42 -1.16
CA GLU A 172 -9.70 -11.08 -1.19
C GLU A 172 -9.24 -10.28 -2.41
N LEU A 173 -7.97 -10.34 -2.80
CA LEU A 173 -7.47 -9.74 -4.04
C LEU A 173 -8.22 -10.27 -5.26
N THR A 174 -8.43 -11.58 -5.34
CA THR A 174 -9.14 -12.23 -6.44
C THR A 174 -10.60 -11.77 -6.51
N ASP A 175 -11.29 -11.73 -5.37
CA ASP A 175 -12.68 -11.30 -5.28
C ASP A 175 -12.84 -9.81 -5.65
N LEU A 176 -11.94 -8.96 -5.18
CA LEU A 176 -11.93 -7.54 -5.52
C LEU A 176 -11.65 -7.30 -7.02
N LEU A 177 -10.73 -8.05 -7.61
CA LEU A 177 -10.47 -7.97 -9.04
C LEU A 177 -11.72 -8.33 -9.86
N ALA A 178 -12.41 -9.40 -9.50
CA ALA A 178 -13.64 -9.82 -10.17
C ALA A 178 -14.77 -8.78 -10.00
N ASP A 179 -14.93 -8.21 -8.79
CA ASP A 179 -15.91 -7.15 -8.52
C ASP A 179 -15.61 -5.88 -9.35
N ARG A 180 -14.35 -5.46 -9.43
CA ARG A 180 -13.97 -4.26 -10.19
C ARG A 180 -14.15 -4.43 -11.69
N ASP A 181 -13.87 -5.62 -12.25
CA ASP A 181 -14.17 -5.92 -13.65
C ASP A 181 -15.68 -5.82 -13.96
N ARG A 182 -16.50 -6.45 -13.11
CA ARG A 182 -17.96 -6.39 -13.26
C ARG A 182 -18.44 -4.94 -13.25
N LYS A 183 -18.01 -4.14 -12.29
CA LYS A 183 -18.37 -2.72 -12.21
C LYS A 183 -17.88 -1.90 -13.39
N LEU A 184 -16.72 -2.22 -13.91
CA LEU A 184 -16.17 -1.58 -15.11
C LEU A 184 -17.01 -1.91 -16.35
N ALA A 185 -17.43 -3.17 -16.50
CA ALA A 185 -18.30 -3.61 -17.60
C ALA A 185 -19.70 -2.97 -17.52
N GLU A 186 -20.31 -2.91 -16.31
CA GLU A 186 -21.62 -2.28 -16.10
C GLU A 186 -21.62 -0.77 -16.40
N ARG A 187 -20.53 -0.06 -16.10
CA ARG A 187 -20.39 1.36 -16.44
C ARG A 187 -20.28 1.55 -17.95
N TRP A 188 -19.48 0.72 -18.60
CA TRP A 188 -19.30 0.77 -20.07
C TRP A 188 -20.62 0.55 -20.83
N SER A 189 -21.43 -0.42 -20.38
CA SER A 189 -22.73 -0.70 -21.01
C SER A 189 -23.75 0.46 -20.87
N ARG A 190 -23.63 1.29 -19.81
CA ARG A 190 -24.48 2.48 -19.63
C ARG A 190 -24.04 3.66 -20.49
N ASP A 191 -22.73 3.82 -20.71
CA ASP A 191 -22.17 4.94 -21.50
C ASP A 191 -22.28 4.70 -23.00
N THR A 192 -22.49 3.45 -23.44
CA THR A 192 -22.64 3.03 -24.86
C THR A 192 -24.07 2.61 -25.22
N GLY A 193 -25.02 2.76 -24.30
CA GLY A 193 -26.44 2.51 -24.57
C GLY A 193 -27.02 3.53 -25.57
N PRO A 194 -28.02 3.12 -26.37
CA PRO A 194 -28.59 3.92 -27.47
C PRO A 194 -29.25 5.21 -27.00
#